data_a6965ef71b0a801d0e6ba3a76a673e93
#
_entry.id   a6965ef71b0a801d0e6ba3a76a673e93
#
_cell.length_a   1.000
_cell.length_b   1.000
_cell.length_c   1.000
_cell.angle_alpha   90.00
_cell.angle_beta   90.00
_cell.angle_gamma   90.00
#
_symmetry.space_group_name_H-M   'P 1'
#
loop_
_entity.id
_entity.type
_entity.pdbx_description
1 polymer ?
#
loop_
_entity_poly.entity_id
_entity_poly.type
_entity_poly.pdbx_seq_one_letter_code
_entity_poly.pdbx_strand_id
1 'polypeptide(L)'
;MRLALGTAQFGMSYGINNVIGQVSEKNAKSILEYAASVGINTIDTAIAYGESEKSLGRAGVAAFNIITKIPEIPDITDDVECWIKGAVNGSLTRLHVNYLDGVMLHRPGQLFGVHGEKIIRSLQGLKSEGIIKKIGVSVYSPDEFQPLFSLYDFDIVQCPFNLVDRRLVTSGWIKKLKQKGVEIHTRSSFLQGLLLMRRDEIPIKFYEWNTLWEVWLNWLQKNEISAIQACISYNLSFPEIDQVIVGVDTKSQLEQIINGINGATIESFPDIGSNDIELINPTKWSNH
;
A
#
# COMPACT_ATOMS: atom_id res chain seq x y z
N MET A 1 -16.35 1.41 -2.77
CA MET A 1 -15.50 0.26 -3.16
C MET A 1 -14.34 0.17 -2.17
N ARG A 2 -13.90 -1.04 -1.79
CA ARG A 2 -12.75 -1.22 -0.86
C ARG A 2 -11.38 -1.28 -1.57
N LEU A 3 -11.28 -0.76 -2.78
CA LEU A 3 -9.99 -0.57 -3.46
C LEU A 3 -9.50 0.87 -3.31
N ALA A 4 -8.18 1.02 -3.14
CA ALA A 4 -7.46 2.27 -3.23
C ALA A 4 -6.39 2.19 -4.33
N LEU A 5 -6.15 3.29 -5.02
CA LEU A 5 -5.14 3.37 -6.06
C LEU A 5 -3.78 3.70 -5.45
N GLY A 6 -2.83 2.76 -5.53
CA GLY A 6 -1.42 2.97 -5.20
C GLY A 6 -0.69 3.64 -6.35
N THR A 7 0.15 4.62 -6.07
CA THR A 7 0.71 5.50 -7.10
C THR A 7 2.24 5.58 -7.12
N ALA A 8 2.94 4.58 -6.59
CA ALA A 8 4.39 4.50 -6.68
C ALA A 8 4.89 4.58 -8.13
N GLN A 9 4.19 3.88 -9.06
CA GLN A 9 4.50 3.86 -10.48
C GLN A 9 4.31 5.23 -11.17
N PHE A 10 3.56 6.15 -10.57
CA PHE A 10 3.37 7.50 -11.13
C PHE A 10 4.60 8.38 -10.92
N GLY A 11 5.49 8.00 -9.99
CA GLY A 11 6.70 8.77 -9.68
C GLY A 11 8.02 8.08 -9.97
N MET A 12 8.01 6.76 -10.15
CA MET A 12 9.22 5.96 -10.37
C MET A 12 8.90 4.65 -11.08
N SER A 13 9.93 4.00 -11.64
CA SER A 13 9.82 2.59 -12.05
C SER A 13 9.71 1.71 -10.80
N TYR A 14 8.59 1.03 -10.61
CA TYR A 14 8.30 0.25 -9.42
C TYR A 14 7.62 -1.09 -9.73
N GLY A 15 8.08 -2.16 -9.07
CA GLY A 15 7.61 -3.53 -9.24
C GLY A 15 8.55 -4.36 -10.12
N ILE A 16 8.74 -5.65 -9.75
CA ILE A 16 9.67 -6.54 -10.49
C ILE A 16 9.14 -6.93 -11.87
N ASN A 17 7.85 -6.75 -12.10
CA ASN A 17 7.18 -7.00 -13.40
C ASN A 17 6.94 -5.69 -14.20
N ASN A 18 7.47 -4.56 -13.75
CA ASN A 18 7.33 -3.30 -14.46
C ASN A 18 8.34 -3.21 -15.59
N VAL A 19 7.88 -3.36 -16.82
CA VAL A 19 8.68 -3.21 -18.05
C VAL A 19 8.44 -1.85 -18.74
N ILE A 20 7.48 -1.06 -18.27
CA ILE A 20 7.06 0.21 -18.89
C ILE A 20 7.85 1.39 -18.30
N GLY A 21 8.35 1.23 -17.07
CA GLY A 21 8.97 2.31 -16.30
C GLY A 21 7.93 3.17 -15.58
N GLN A 22 8.24 4.47 -15.42
CA GLN A 22 7.32 5.42 -14.78
C GLN A 22 6.09 5.67 -15.66
N VAL A 23 4.92 5.70 -15.04
CA VAL A 23 3.65 6.02 -15.71
C VAL A 23 3.68 7.44 -16.28
N SER A 24 3.37 7.60 -17.56
CA SER A 24 3.28 8.91 -18.21
C SER A 24 2.09 9.73 -17.69
N GLU A 25 2.16 11.06 -17.78
CA GLU A 25 1.04 11.95 -17.37
C GLU A 25 -0.27 11.60 -18.05
N LYS A 26 -0.23 11.27 -19.34
CA LYS A 26 -1.43 10.84 -20.11
C LYS A 26 -2.04 9.56 -19.52
N ASN A 27 -1.21 8.58 -19.19
CA ASN A 27 -1.68 7.33 -18.59
C ASN A 27 -2.17 7.57 -17.16
N ALA A 28 -1.47 8.39 -16.36
CA ALA A 28 -1.90 8.75 -15.01
C ALA A 28 -3.32 9.35 -15.02
N LYS A 29 -3.58 10.32 -15.90
CA LYS A 29 -4.91 10.91 -16.08
C LYS A 29 -5.96 9.87 -16.46
N SER A 30 -5.67 9.01 -17.43
CA SER A 30 -6.59 7.96 -17.88
C SER A 30 -6.90 6.92 -16.79
N ILE A 31 -5.90 6.56 -15.97
CA ILE A 31 -6.07 5.68 -14.82
C ILE A 31 -6.98 6.32 -13.77
N LEU A 32 -6.74 7.60 -13.43
CA LEU A 32 -7.53 8.34 -12.44
C LEU A 32 -8.98 8.54 -12.86
N GLU A 33 -9.22 8.91 -14.13
CA GLU A 33 -10.57 9.04 -14.68
C GLU A 33 -11.34 7.72 -14.59
N TYR A 34 -10.69 6.62 -14.95
CA TYR A 34 -11.31 5.30 -14.85
C TYR A 34 -11.52 4.89 -13.38
N ALA A 35 -10.54 5.09 -12.50
CA ALA A 35 -10.67 4.81 -11.08
C ALA A 35 -11.89 5.51 -10.46
N ALA A 36 -12.05 6.80 -10.75
CA ALA A 36 -13.22 7.57 -10.30
C ALA A 36 -14.53 7.01 -10.85
N SER A 37 -14.57 6.62 -12.14
CA SER A 37 -15.77 6.10 -12.81
C SER A 37 -16.26 4.78 -12.23
N VAL A 38 -15.37 3.98 -11.63
CA VAL A 38 -15.70 2.68 -11.01
C VAL A 38 -15.82 2.75 -9.48
N GLY A 39 -15.77 3.97 -8.92
CA GLY A 39 -15.99 4.22 -7.49
C GLY A 39 -14.76 3.97 -6.60
N ILE A 40 -13.55 3.96 -7.15
CA ILE A 40 -12.32 4.11 -6.38
C ILE A 40 -12.19 5.58 -6.00
N ASN A 41 -12.25 5.87 -4.72
CA ASN A 41 -12.23 7.24 -4.19
C ASN A 41 -11.02 7.53 -3.30
N THR A 42 -10.09 6.58 -3.13
CA THR A 42 -8.91 6.73 -2.27
C THR A 42 -7.64 6.54 -3.09
N ILE A 43 -6.70 7.47 -2.92
CA ILE A 43 -5.36 7.44 -3.48
C ILE A 43 -4.34 7.26 -2.36
N ASP A 44 -3.45 6.29 -2.51
CA ASP A 44 -2.28 6.08 -1.68
C ASP A 44 -1.02 6.53 -2.43
N THR A 45 -0.32 7.51 -1.87
CA THR A 45 0.95 8.03 -2.39
C THR A 45 1.97 8.17 -1.27
N ALA A 46 3.14 8.74 -1.55
CA ALA A 46 4.16 9.10 -0.57
C ALA A 46 5.12 10.16 -1.13
N ILE A 47 5.68 10.99 -0.26
CA ILE A 47 6.75 11.93 -0.62
C ILE A 47 7.94 11.20 -1.25
N ALA A 48 8.26 10.00 -0.73
CA ALA A 48 9.36 9.17 -1.21
C ALA A 48 9.11 8.48 -2.57
N TYR A 49 7.92 8.65 -3.19
CA TYR A 49 7.60 8.05 -4.50
C TYR A 49 8.01 8.96 -5.67
N GLY A 50 9.16 9.61 -5.58
CA GLY A 50 9.70 10.47 -6.66
C GLY A 50 8.72 11.58 -7.07
N GLU A 51 8.33 11.62 -8.34
CA GLU A 51 7.43 12.65 -8.88
C GLU A 51 5.93 12.34 -8.70
N SER A 52 5.57 11.30 -7.94
CA SER A 52 4.17 10.82 -7.85
C SER A 52 3.19 11.92 -7.41
N GLU A 53 3.48 12.65 -6.33
CA GLU A 53 2.59 13.71 -5.84
C GLU A 53 2.42 14.84 -6.87
N LYS A 54 3.48 15.21 -7.58
CA LYS A 54 3.39 16.22 -8.65
C LYS A 54 2.59 15.72 -9.85
N SER A 55 2.79 14.46 -10.25
CA SER A 55 2.02 13.83 -11.32
C SER A 55 0.53 13.80 -11.00
N LEU A 56 0.18 13.45 -9.77
CA LEU A 56 -1.18 13.45 -9.26
C LEU A 56 -1.79 14.85 -9.25
N GLY A 57 -1.06 15.86 -8.75
CA GLY A 57 -1.53 17.25 -8.75
C GLY A 57 -1.83 17.79 -10.14
N ARG A 58 -0.94 17.51 -11.12
CA ARG A 58 -1.16 17.89 -12.54
C ARG A 58 -2.35 17.15 -13.17
N ALA A 59 -2.55 15.89 -12.80
CA ALA A 59 -3.67 15.10 -13.32
C ALA A 59 -5.04 15.48 -12.72
N GLY A 60 -5.05 16.10 -11.52
CA GLY A 60 -6.24 16.56 -10.80
C GLY A 60 -6.83 15.48 -9.89
N VAL A 61 -6.58 15.59 -8.59
CA VAL A 61 -6.98 14.59 -7.58
C VAL A 61 -7.88 15.14 -6.47
N ALA A 62 -8.38 16.36 -6.58
CA ALA A 62 -9.16 17.03 -5.54
C ALA A 62 -10.47 16.30 -5.14
N ALA A 63 -10.97 15.41 -6.00
CA ALA A 63 -12.17 14.60 -5.72
C ALA A 63 -11.87 13.29 -4.96
N PHE A 64 -10.60 12.98 -4.73
CA PHE A 64 -10.18 11.75 -4.05
C PHE A 64 -9.81 12.01 -2.59
N ASN A 65 -9.98 11.01 -1.75
CA ASN A 65 -9.39 10.93 -0.43
C ASN A 65 -7.90 10.62 -0.57
N ILE A 66 -7.04 11.51 -0.14
CA ILE A 66 -5.60 11.36 -0.36
C ILE A 66 -4.90 10.96 0.92
N ILE A 67 -4.22 9.82 0.86
CA ILE A 67 -3.33 9.32 1.91
C ILE A 67 -1.90 9.44 1.39
N THR A 68 -1.06 10.23 2.07
CA THR A 68 0.37 10.30 1.76
C THR A 68 1.23 9.84 2.93
N LYS A 69 2.53 9.70 2.69
CA LYS A 69 3.48 9.27 3.71
C LYS A 69 4.66 10.23 3.77
N ILE A 70 5.00 10.66 4.98
CA ILE A 70 6.22 11.41 5.23
C ILE A 70 7.39 10.43 5.43
N PRO A 71 8.56 10.70 4.84
CA PRO A 71 9.74 9.87 5.04
C PRO A 71 10.29 10.01 6.44
N GLU A 72 11.33 9.26 6.75
CA GLU A 72 12.09 9.40 7.97
C GLU A 72 12.69 10.81 8.09
N ILE A 73 12.56 11.38 9.28
CA ILE A 73 13.10 12.71 9.58
C ILE A 73 14.63 12.58 9.71
N PRO A 74 15.41 13.40 9.03
CA PRO A 74 16.86 13.34 9.15
C PRO A 74 17.33 13.57 10.60
N ASP A 75 18.30 12.80 11.07
CA ASP A 75 18.82 12.87 12.47
C ASP A 75 19.37 14.27 12.82
N ILE A 76 19.84 15.03 11.84
CA ILE A 76 20.37 16.40 12.00
C ILE A 76 19.27 17.47 12.10
N THR A 77 17.98 17.09 12.15
CA THR A 77 16.86 18.02 12.19
C THR A 77 16.72 18.60 13.60
N ASP A 78 17.03 19.89 13.77
CA ASP A 78 16.87 20.59 15.04
C ASP A 78 15.42 20.88 15.38
N ASP A 79 14.63 21.31 14.39
CA ASP A 79 13.21 21.64 14.53
C ASP A 79 12.32 20.63 13.78
N VAL A 80 11.98 19.56 14.50
CA VAL A 80 11.11 18.47 14.03
C VAL A 80 9.72 18.97 13.64
N GLU A 81 9.16 19.92 14.38
CA GLU A 81 7.83 20.45 14.09
C GLU A 81 7.82 21.24 12.78
N CYS A 82 8.78 22.14 12.61
CA CYS A 82 8.94 22.89 11.36
C CYS A 82 9.13 21.95 10.17
N TRP A 83 9.95 20.92 10.33
CA TRP A 83 10.21 19.93 9.28
C TRP A 83 8.94 19.18 8.87
N ILE A 84 8.14 18.68 9.84
CA ILE A 84 6.88 17.96 9.57
C ILE A 84 5.87 18.88 8.88
N LYS A 85 5.67 20.10 9.39
CA LYS A 85 4.80 21.10 8.77
C LYS A 85 5.23 21.40 7.33
N GLY A 86 6.53 21.58 7.11
CA GLY A 86 7.12 21.77 5.78
C GLY A 86 6.86 20.59 4.84
N ALA A 87 7.04 19.36 5.32
CA ALA A 87 6.80 18.14 4.54
C ALA A 87 5.32 18.03 4.11
N VAL A 88 4.38 18.23 5.06
CA VAL A 88 2.93 18.16 4.79
C VAL A 88 2.49 19.30 3.86
N ASN A 89 2.91 20.53 4.10
CA ASN A 89 2.59 21.68 3.23
C ASN A 89 3.17 21.48 1.81
N GLY A 90 4.36 20.89 1.72
CA GLY A 90 4.95 20.50 0.45
C GLY A 90 4.08 19.49 -0.31
N SER A 91 3.51 18.50 0.38
CA SER A 91 2.58 17.54 -0.22
C SER A 91 1.29 18.22 -0.70
N LEU A 92 0.69 19.09 0.11
CA LEU A 92 -0.50 19.87 -0.30
C LEU A 92 -0.24 20.68 -1.58
N THR A 93 0.94 21.32 -1.64
CA THR A 93 1.36 22.11 -2.82
C THR A 93 1.55 21.22 -4.04
N ARG A 94 2.25 20.08 -3.93
CA ARG A 94 2.48 19.17 -5.06
C ARG A 94 1.22 18.50 -5.56
N LEU A 95 0.29 18.18 -4.65
CA LEU A 95 -0.99 17.53 -4.95
C LEU A 95 -2.09 18.51 -5.39
N HIS A 96 -1.88 19.80 -5.24
CA HIS A 96 -2.86 20.88 -5.49
C HIS A 96 -4.15 20.70 -4.66
N VAL A 97 -4.02 20.39 -3.37
CA VAL A 97 -5.15 20.20 -2.45
C VAL A 97 -4.97 21.03 -1.17
N ASN A 98 -6.06 21.27 -0.45
CA ASN A 98 -6.05 22.09 0.76
C ASN A 98 -5.95 21.27 2.05
N TYR A 99 -6.18 19.97 1.99
CA TYR A 99 -6.07 19.04 3.13
C TYR A 99 -5.74 17.63 2.62
N LEU A 100 -5.30 16.77 3.53
CA LEU A 100 -5.06 15.35 3.29
C LEU A 100 -6.00 14.51 4.16
N ASP A 101 -6.54 13.43 3.60
CA ASP A 101 -7.37 12.50 4.38
C ASP A 101 -6.55 11.68 5.37
N GLY A 102 -5.28 11.46 5.09
CA GLY A 102 -4.36 10.87 6.04
C GLY A 102 -2.89 11.14 5.72
N VAL A 103 -2.11 11.20 6.79
CA VAL A 103 -0.65 11.21 6.72
C VAL A 103 -0.12 10.05 7.55
N MET A 104 0.71 9.22 6.93
CA MET A 104 1.37 8.10 7.59
C MET A 104 2.85 8.36 7.76
N LEU A 105 3.43 7.80 8.81
CA LEU A 105 4.88 7.65 8.91
C LEU A 105 5.31 6.47 8.03
N HIS A 106 6.19 6.75 7.06
CA HIS A 106 6.67 5.71 6.13
C HIS A 106 7.66 4.75 6.81
N ARG A 107 8.31 5.23 7.89
CA ARG A 107 9.26 4.50 8.75
C ARG A 107 8.92 4.77 10.21
N PRO A 108 7.95 4.05 10.79
CA PRO A 108 7.47 4.34 12.14
C PRO A 108 8.50 4.02 13.24
N GLY A 109 9.58 3.31 12.95
CA GLY A 109 10.65 3.02 13.90
C GLY A 109 11.26 4.28 14.54
N GLN A 110 11.23 5.42 13.85
CA GLN A 110 11.68 6.71 14.40
C GLN A 110 10.88 7.18 15.63
N LEU A 111 9.68 6.64 15.85
CA LEU A 111 8.87 6.95 17.03
C LEU A 111 9.48 6.43 18.34
N PHE A 112 10.38 5.47 18.28
CA PHE A 112 11.11 4.95 19.43
C PHE A 112 12.35 5.79 19.79
N GLY A 113 12.71 6.74 18.93
CA GLY A 113 13.83 7.65 19.14
C GLY A 113 13.44 8.90 19.93
N VAL A 114 14.43 9.79 20.12
CA VAL A 114 14.32 11.03 20.91
C VAL A 114 13.28 12.02 20.36
N HIS A 115 12.89 11.88 19.11
CA HIS A 115 11.93 12.76 18.43
C HIS A 115 10.49 12.21 18.42
N GLY A 116 10.24 10.99 18.88
CA GLY A 116 8.96 10.30 18.73
C GLY A 116 7.77 11.12 19.24
N GLU A 117 7.86 11.66 20.46
CA GLU A 117 6.81 12.49 21.05
C GLU A 117 6.57 13.79 20.24
N LYS A 118 7.65 14.44 19.79
CA LYS A 118 7.54 15.66 18.96
C LYS A 118 6.87 15.39 17.63
N ILE A 119 7.17 14.24 17.02
CA ILE A 119 6.56 13.79 15.75
C ILE A 119 5.05 13.68 15.91
N ILE A 120 4.60 12.91 16.91
CA ILE A 120 3.16 12.68 17.14
C ILE A 120 2.46 13.98 17.50
N ARG A 121 3.03 14.81 18.38
CA ARG A 121 2.46 16.12 18.75
C ARG A 121 2.30 17.03 17.54
N SER A 122 3.28 17.09 16.64
CA SER A 122 3.21 17.89 15.41
C SER A 122 2.10 17.42 14.48
N LEU A 123 1.96 16.11 14.29
CA LEU A 123 0.88 15.53 13.48
C LEU A 123 -0.49 15.77 14.12
N GLN A 124 -0.61 15.66 15.45
CA GLN A 124 -1.85 15.99 16.18
C GLN A 124 -2.23 17.47 16.04
N GLY A 125 -1.23 18.37 16.05
CA GLY A 125 -1.44 19.80 15.75
C GLY A 125 -2.06 20.01 14.37
N LEU A 126 -1.46 19.42 13.32
CA LEU A 126 -1.98 19.49 11.95
C LEU A 126 -3.37 18.86 11.82
N LYS A 127 -3.67 17.81 12.59
CA LYS A 127 -5.00 17.21 12.65
C LYS A 127 -6.01 18.15 13.30
N SER A 128 -5.64 18.81 14.37
CA SER A 128 -6.49 19.79 15.06
C SER A 128 -6.77 21.03 14.20
N GLU A 129 -5.82 21.43 13.36
CA GLU A 129 -5.95 22.51 12.38
C GLU A 129 -6.80 22.11 11.16
N GLY A 130 -7.17 20.84 11.01
CA GLY A 130 -7.91 20.30 9.87
C GLY A 130 -7.08 20.15 8.58
N ILE A 131 -5.77 20.31 8.67
CA ILE A 131 -4.83 20.11 7.54
C ILE A 131 -4.73 18.63 7.16
N ILE A 132 -4.78 17.76 8.16
CA ILE A 132 -4.87 16.31 7.96
C ILE A 132 -6.04 15.75 8.77
N LYS A 133 -6.73 14.73 8.26
CA LYS A 133 -7.85 14.11 8.99
C LYS A 133 -7.43 12.92 9.85
N LYS A 134 -6.43 12.16 9.42
CA LYS A 134 -6.00 10.91 10.04
C LYS A 134 -4.49 10.84 10.14
N ILE A 135 -4.01 10.25 11.23
CA ILE A 135 -2.59 9.94 11.47
C ILE A 135 -2.40 8.44 11.40
N GLY A 136 -1.38 7.98 10.70
CA GLY A 136 -1.13 6.56 10.54
C GLY A 136 0.32 6.15 10.44
N VAL A 137 0.50 4.84 10.30
CA VAL A 137 1.82 4.21 10.14
C VAL A 137 1.80 3.17 9.03
N SER A 138 2.90 3.08 8.28
CA SER A 138 3.13 2.01 7.31
C SER A 138 4.21 1.07 7.84
N VAL A 139 3.85 -0.19 8.09
CA VAL A 139 4.74 -1.21 8.65
C VAL A 139 5.09 -2.29 7.63
N TYR A 140 6.16 -3.04 7.88
CA TYR A 140 6.55 -4.21 7.08
C TYR A 140 6.17 -5.53 7.75
N SER A 141 5.91 -5.52 9.07
CA SER A 141 5.49 -6.71 9.82
C SER A 141 4.43 -6.31 10.85
N PRO A 142 3.42 -7.17 11.09
CA PRO A 142 2.49 -6.99 12.20
C PRO A 142 3.17 -6.96 13.58
N ASP A 143 4.39 -7.48 13.71
CA ASP A 143 5.16 -7.42 14.97
C ASP A 143 5.48 -5.99 15.38
N GLU A 144 5.54 -5.05 14.42
CA GLU A 144 5.75 -3.64 14.70
C GLU A 144 4.55 -2.98 15.42
N PHE A 145 3.35 -3.55 15.33
CA PHE A 145 2.17 -2.94 15.93
C PHE A 145 2.21 -2.94 17.47
N GLN A 146 2.67 -4.04 18.10
CA GLN A 146 2.65 -4.11 19.56
C GLN A 146 3.44 -2.96 20.21
N PRO A 147 4.71 -2.69 19.86
CA PRO A 147 5.45 -1.58 20.43
C PRO A 147 4.86 -0.21 20.06
N LEU A 148 4.37 -0.03 18.81
CA LEU A 148 3.79 1.23 18.36
C LEU A 148 2.53 1.59 19.14
N PHE A 149 1.56 0.65 19.25
CA PHE A 149 0.31 0.86 19.98
C PHE A 149 0.44 0.85 21.51
N SER A 150 1.62 0.51 22.03
CA SER A 150 1.93 0.70 23.45
C SER A 150 2.29 2.15 23.78
N LEU A 151 2.67 2.94 22.77
CA LEU A 151 3.11 4.33 22.94
C LEU A 151 2.09 5.34 22.42
N TYR A 152 1.44 5.04 21.29
CA TYR A 152 0.61 6.00 20.57
C TYR A 152 -0.62 5.32 19.95
N ASP A 153 -1.68 6.10 19.75
CA ASP A 153 -2.84 5.69 18.98
C ASP A 153 -2.74 6.20 17.54
N PHE A 154 -3.23 5.39 16.60
CA PHE A 154 -3.27 5.71 15.17
C PHE A 154 -4.66 5.50 14.62
N ASP A 155 -5.05 6.34 13.65
CA ASP A 155 -6.33 6.24 12.95
C ASP A 155 -6.27 5.21 11.81
N ILE A 156 -5.09 5.08 11.16
CA ILE A 156 -4.87 4.23 9.99
C ILE A 156 -3.58 3.42 10.18
N VAL A 157 -3.61 2.19 9.74
CA VAL A 157 -2.39 1.39 9.53
C VAL A 157 -2.32 0.89 8.10
N GLN A 158 -1.10 0.80 7.56
CA GLN A 158 -0.84 0.15 6.29
C GLN A 158 0.19 -0.96 6.48
N CYS A 159 -0.13 -2.16 6.00
CA CYS A 159 0.76 -3.31 6.08
C CYS A 159 0.66 -4.21 4.84
N PRO A 160 1.68 -5.04 4.55
CA PRO A 160 1.58 -6.03 3.50
C PRO A 160 0.57 -7.10 3.87
N PHE A 161 -0.20 -7.54 2.86
CA PHE A 161 -1.10 -8.68 2.99
C PHE A 161 -1.44 -9.26 1.62
N ASN A 162 -1.27 -10.57 1.47
CA ASN A 162 -1.60 -11.30 0.25
C ASN A 162 -1.69 -12.81 0.53
N LEU A 163 -1.91 -13.62 -0.51
CA LEU A 163 -2.02 -15.08 -0.41
C LEU A 163 -0.80 -15.76 0.21
N VAL A 164 0.39 -15.16 0.08
CA VAL A 164 1.65 -15.69 0.63
C VAL A 164 1.95 -15.06 1.99
N ASP A 165 1.86 -13.72 2.12
CA ASP A 165 2.05 -13.04 3.41
C ASP A 165 0.71 -12.91 4.14
N ARG A 166 0.44 -13.84 5.05
CA ARG A 166 -0.80 -13.90 5.86
C ARG A 166 -0.58 -13.43 7.30
N ARG A 167 0.59 -12.87 7.63
CA ARG A 167 0.98 -12.53 9.00
C ARG A 167 -0.01 -11.58 9.70
N LEU A 168 -0.65 -10.65 8.99
CA LEU A 168 -1.66 -9.77 9.55
C LEU A 168 -2.82 -10.55 10.21
N VAL A 169 -3.23 -11.65 9.60
CA VAL A 169 -4.32 -12.52 10.10
C VAL A 169 -3.78 -13.51 11.13
N THR A 170 -2.69 -14.21 10.83
CA THR A 170 -2.15 -15.29 11.68
C THR A 170 -1.63 -14.78 13.03
N SER A 171 -1.18 -13.51 13.11
CA SER A 171 -0.81 -12.85 14.36
C SER A 171 -2.02 -12.37 15.19
N GLY A 172 -3.21 -12.40 14.61
CA GLY A 172 -4.44 -11.87 15.23
C GLY A 172 -4.56 -10.34 15.22
N TRP A 173 -3.58 -9.62 14.65
CA TRP A 173 -3.60 -8.16 14.64
C TRP A 173 -4.75 -7.57 13.83
N ILE A 174 -5.22 -8.23 12.79
CA ILE A 174 -6.39 -7.75 12.02
C ILE A 174 -7.60 -7.49 12.92
N LYS A 175 -7.90 -8.41 13.85
CA LYS A 175 -9.02 -8.27 14.81
C LYS A 175 -8.73 -7.22 15.87
N LYS A 176 -7.50 -7.18 16.41
CA LYS A 176 -7.10 -6.19 17.44
C LYS A 176 -7.20 -4.76 16.91
N LEU A 177 -6.79 -4.51 15.68
CA LEU A 177 -6.88 -3.19 15.04
C LEU A 177 -8.33 -2.76 14.88
N LYS A 178 -9.21 -3.64 14.41
CA LYS A 178 -10.64 -3.32 14.28
C LYS A 178 -11.30 -3.07 15.65
N GLN A 179 -10.96 -3.82 16.69
CA GLN A 179 -11.44 -3.56 18.05
C GLN A 179 -11.02 -2.19 18.59
N LYS A 180 -9.86 -1.68 18.14
CA LYS A 180 -9.38 -0.32 18.44
C LYS A 180 -9.99 0.78 17.54
N GLY A 181 -10.83 0.43 16.57
CA GLY A 181 -11.42 1.37 15.61
C GLY A 181 -10.43 1.87 14.55
N VAL A 182 -9.31 1.16 14.35
CA VAL A 182 -8.26 1.53 13.39
C VAL A 182 -8.66 1.10 11.98
N GLU A 183 -8.47 1.99 11.01
CA GLU A 183 -8.65 1.71 9.59
C GLU A 183 -7.46 0.91 9.04
N ILE A 184 -7.73 -0.21 8.38
CA ILE A 184 -6.70 -1.13 7.88
C ILE A 184 -6.59 -1.00 6.37
N HIS A 185 -5.45 -0.54 5.91
CA HIS A 185 -5.06 -0.53 4.50
C HIS A 185 -4.06 -1.66 4.23
N THR A 186 -4.34 -2.50 3.25
CA THR A 186 -3.39 -3.54 2.82
C THR A 186 -2.71 -3.16 1.53
N ARG A 187 -1.43 -3.48 1.42
CA ARG A 187 -0.61 -3.32 0.22
C ARG A 187 0.03 -4.64 -0.19
N SER A 188 0.71 -4.63 -1.33
CA SER A 188 1.43 -5.80 -1.85
C SER A 188 0.52 -6.99 -2.23
N SER A 189 -0.73 -6.74 -2.62
CA SER A 189 -1.71 -7.78 -3.00
C SER A 189 -1.16 -8.76 -4.05
N PHE A 190 -0.30 -8.29 -4.95
CA PHE A 190 0.33 -9.07 -6.02
C PHE A 190 1.79 -9.44 -5.74
N LEU A 191 2.30 -9.17 -4.53
CA LEU A 191 3.71 -9.37 -4.17
C LEU A 191 4.64 -8.75 -5.23
N GLN A 192 4.47 -7.43 -5.49
CA GLN A 192 5.16 -6.66 -6.55
C GLN A 192 5.02 -7.25 -7.97
N GLY A 193 3.97 -8.02 -8.25
CA GLY A 193 3.72 -8.66 -9.52
C GLY A 193 4.18 -10.13 -9.59
N LEU A 194 4.94 -10.62 -8.61
CA LEU A 194 5.44 -12.01 -8.59
C LEU A 194 4.31 -13.05 -8.66
N LEU A 195 3.18 -12.80 -7.96
CA LEU A 195 2.01 -13.68 -7.99
C LEU A 195 1.26 -13.68 -9.33
N LEU A 196 1.56 -12.74 -10.23
CA LEU A 196 0.94 -12.64 -11.55
C LEU A 196 1.76 -13.31 -12.66
N MET A 197 2.99 -13.72 -12.35
CA MET A 197 3.93 -14.27 -13.31
C MET A 197 3.56 -15.71 -13.71
N ARG A 198 3.80 -16.02 -14.97
CA ARG A 198 3.79 -17.41 -15.45
C ARG A 198 5.04 -18.14 -14.93
N ARG A 199 5.02 -19.45 -14.99
CA ARG A 199 6.10 -20.30 -14.47
C ARG A 199 7.48 -19.95 -15.06
N ASP A 200 7.52 -19.66 -16.34
CA ASP A 200 8.74 -19.34 -17.09
C ASP A 200 9.21 -17.87 -16.88
N GLU A 201 8.38 -17.03 -16.28
CA GLU A 201 8.69 -15.62 -15.97
C GLU A 201 9.22 -15.45 -14.54
N ILE A 202 9.03 -16.42 -13.64
CA ILE A 202 9.48 -16.33 -12.26
C ILE A 202 11.01 -16.26 -12.22
N PRO A 203 11.62 -15.19 -11.64
CA PRO A 203 13.07 -15.07 -11.57
C PRO A 203 13.74 -16.22 -10.80
N ILE A 204 14.95 -16.61 -11.23
CA ILE A 204 15.71 -17.74 -10.66
C ILE A 204 15.86 -17.64 -9.13
N LYS A 205 16.04 -16.45 -8.60
CA LYS A 205 16.15 -16.21 -7.15
C LYS A 205 14.94 -16.69 -6.34
N PHE A 206 13.77 -16.88 -6.96
CA PHE A 206 12.57 -17.43 -6.32
C PHE A 206 12.37 -18.93 -6.55
N TYR A 207 13.31 -19.62 -7.14
CA TYR A 207 13.21 -21.07 -7.37
C TYR A 207 13.33 -21.89 -6.09
N GLU A 208 13.86 -21.32 -5.03
CA GLU A 208 13.87 -21.94 -3.70
C GLU A 208 12.44 -22.30 -3.23
N TRP A 209 11.44 -21.51 -3.63
CA TRP A 209 10.03 -21.76 -3.30
C TRP A 209 9.24 -22.45 -4.43
N ASN A 210 9.88 -23.29 -5.23
CA ASN A 210 9.26 -23.96 -6.37
C ASN A 210 7.97 -24.71 -6.02
N THR A 211 7.95 -25.42 -4.89
CA THR A 211 6.76 -26.15 -4.44
C THR A 211 5.57 -25.20 -4.21
N LEU A 212 5.82 -24.02 -3.67
CA LEU A 212 4.79 -22.99 -3.50
C LEU A 212 4.24 -22.55 -4.86
N TRP A 213 5.13 -22.28 -5.83
CA TRP A 213 4.71 -21.86 -7.18
C TRP A 213 3.95 -22.96 -7.91
N GLU A 214 4.31 -24.21 -7.76
CA GLU A 214 3.58 -25.36 -8.33
C GLU A 214 2.17 -25.46 -7.74
N VAL A 215 2.03 -25.36 -6.43
CA VAL A 215 0.71 -25.36 -5.77
C VAL A 215 -0.14 -24.20 -6.27
N TRP A 216 0.44 -22.99 -6.35
CA TRP A 216 -0.25 -21.78 -6.81
C TRP A 216 -0.76 -21.90 -8.25
N LEU A 217 0.13 -22.23 -9.19
CA LEU A 217 -0.19 -22.28 -10.61
C LEU A 217 -1.16 -23.43 -10.94
N ASN A 218 -0.98 -24.60 -10.31
CA ASN A 218 -1.89 -25.73 -10.48
C ASN A 218 -3.28 -25.40 -9.92
N TRP A 219 -3.36 -24.68 -8.79
CA TRP A 219 -4.63 -24.25 -8.23
C TRP A 219 -5.37 -23.27 -9.16
N LEU A 220 -4.67 -22.29 -9.72
CA LEU A 220 -5.24 -21.37 -10.70
C LEU A 220 -5.80 -22.12 -11.92
N GLN A 221 -5.01 -23.03 -12.48
CA GLN A 221 -5.41 -23.82 -13.64
C GLN A 221 -6.63 -24.71 -13.34
N LYS A 222 -6.60 -25.41 -12.20
CA LYS A 222 -7.68 -26.34 -11.82
C LYS A 222 -9.02 -25.62 -11.61
N ASN A 223 -8.99 -24.40 -11.09
CA ASN A 223 -10.19 -23.62 -10.80
C ASN A 223 -10.59 -22.65 -11.94
N GLU A 224 -9.80 -22.59 -13.02
CA GLU A 224 -9.99 -21.66 -14.14
C GLU A 224 -10.09 -20.19 -13.70
N ILE A 225 -9.29 -19.80 -12.69
CA ILE A 225 -9.27 -18.47 -12.06
C ILE A 225 -8.00 -17.74 -12.46
N SER A 226 -8.11 -16.46 -12.83
CA SER A 226 -6.93 -15.64 -13.07
C SER A 226 -6.21 -15.29 -11.76
N ALA A 227 -4.88 -15.13 -11.82
CA ALA A 227 -4.08 -14.74 -10.66
C ALA A 227 -4.53 -13.39 -10.07
N ILE A 228 -4.92 -12.42 -10.93
CA ILE A 228 -5.48 -11.13 -10.49
C ILE A 228 -6.74 -11.35 -9.67
N GLN A 229 -7.70 -12.11 -10.19
CA GLN A 229 -8.95 -12.42 -9.51
C GLN A 229 -8.69 -13.07 -8.14
N ALA A 230 -7.84 -14.09 -8.10
CA ALA A 230 -7.52 -14.81 -6.87
C ALA A 230 -6.89 -13.88 -5.81
N CYS A 231 -5.88 -13.08 -6.18
CA CYS A 231 -5.20 -12.17 -5.28
C CYS A 231 -6.13 -11.09 -4.70
N ILE A 232 -6.98 -10.48 -5.52
CA ILE A 232 -7.90 -9.44 -5.06
C ILE A 232 -9.04 -10.04 -4.23
N SER A 233 -9.62 -11.15 -4.69
CA SER A 233 -10.69 -11.83 -3.93
C SER A 233 -10.22 -12.27 -2.56
N TYR A 234 -8.96 -12.75 -2.44
CA TYR A 234 -8.37 -13.09 -1.15
C TYR A 234 -8.34 -11.89 -0.20
N ASN A 235 -7.82 -10.75 -0.64
CA ASN A 235 -7.79 -9.54 0.18
C ASN A 235 -9.21 -9.09 0.57
N LEU A 236 -10.13 -9.09 -0.37
CA LEU A 236 -11.50 -8.65 -0.17
C LEU A 236 -12.35 -9.63 0.65
N SER A 237 -11.92 -10.89 0.82
CA SER A 237 -12.63 -11.88 1.66
C SER A 237 -12.54 -11.56 3.16
N PHE A 238 -11.65 -10.63 3.57
CA PHE A 238 -11.53 -10.17 4.95
C PHE A 238 -12.30 -8.85 5.12
N PRO A 239 -13.47 -8.87 5.81
CA PRO A 239 -14.29 -7.67 6.00
C PRO A 239 -13.61 -6.61 6.90
N GLU A 240 -12.62 -7.01 7.66
CA GLU A 240 -11.83 -6.12 8.52
C GLU A 240 -10.92 -5.17 7.72
N ILE A 241 -10.58 -5.49 6.48
CA ILE A 241 -9.74 -4.65 5.62
C ILE A 241 -10.61 -3.54 5.02
N ASP A 242 -10.28 -2.30 5.31
CA ASP A 242 -11.01 -1.13 4.83
C ASP A 242 -10.60 -0.75 3.40
N GLN A 243 -9.29 -0.83 3.08
CA GLN A 243 -8.77 -0.52 1.75
C GLN A 243 -7.71 -1.54 1.30
N VAL A 244 -7.85 -2.00 0.06
CA VAL A 244 -6.86 -2.83 -0.63
C VAL A 244 -6.17 -1.95 -1.67
N ILE A 245 -4.89 -1.64 -1.44
CA ILE A 245 -4.12 -0.77 -2.32
C ILE A 245 -3.60 -1.57 -3.50
N VAL A 246 -3.94 -1.14 -4.70
CA VAL A 246 -3.48 -1.71 -5.96
C VAL A 246 -2.73 -0.68 -6.78
N GLY A 247 -1.50 -1.02 -7.19
CA GLY A 247 -0.72 -0.24 -8.14
C GLY A 247 -0.91 -0.77 -9.55
N VAL A 248 -0.96 0.13 -10.53
CA VAL A 248 -1.08 -0.21 -11.96
C VAL A 248 -0.24 0.74 -12.81
N ASP A 249 0.22 0.24 -13.97
CA ASP A 249 0.97 1.01 -14.96
C ASP A 249 0.07 1.53 -16.08
N THR A 250 -1.10 0.90 -16.29
CA THR A 250 -2.04 1.23 -17.36
C THR A 250 -3.50 1.14 -16.89
N LYS A 251 -4.38 1.87 -17.60
CA LYS A 251 -5.83 1.77 -17.40
C LYS A 251 -6.31 0.32 -17.63
N SER A 252 -5.77 -0.38 -18.62
CA SER A 252 -6.15 -1.78 -18.91
C SER A 252 -5.85 -2.73 -17.73
N GLN A 253 -4.74 -2.54 -17.02
CA GLN A 253 -4.46 -3.32 -15.80
C GLN A 253 -5.51 -3.04 -14.72
N LEU A 254 -5.94 -1.78 -14.55
CA LEU A 254 -6.98 -1.46 -13.58
C LEU A 254 -8.34 -2.08 -14.01
N GLU A 255 -8.67 -2.07 -15.30
CA GLU A 255 -9.84 -2.75 -15.84
C GLU A 255 -9.83 -4.26 -15.56
N GLN A 256 -8.67 -4.91 -15.70
CA GLN A 256 -8.51 -6.33 -15.36
C GLN A 256 -8.74 -6.59 -13.86
N ILE A 257 -8.26 -5.71 -12.98
CA ILE A 257 -8.50 -5.81 -11.53
C ILE A 257 -9.99 -5.69 -11.22
N ILE A 258 -10.67 -4.70 -11.79
CA ILE A 258 -12.11 -4.48 -11.60
C ILE A 258 -12.93 -5.67 -12.12
N ASN A 259 -12.58 -6.19 -13.29
CA ASN A 259 -13.23 -7.38 -13.83
C ASN A 259 -13.00 -8.61 -12.95
N GLY A 260 -11.81 -8.74 -12.36
CA GLY A 260 -11.51 -9.83 -11.41
C GLY A 260 -12.37 -9.80 -10.15
N ILE A 261 -12.76 -8.62 -9.67
CA ILE A 261 -13.65 -8.49 -8.49
C ILE A 261 -15.08 -8.94 -8.82
N ASN A 262 -15.53 -8.69 -10.03
CA ASN A 262 -16.88 -9.04 -10.49
C ASN A 262 -17.01 -10.50 -10.94
N GLY A 263 -15.94 -11.28 -10.84
CA GLY A 263 -15.91 -12.70 -11.17
C GLY A 263 -16.65 -13.58 -10.15
N ALA A 264 -16.62 -14.89 -10.40
CA ALA A 264 -17.23 -15.86 -9.50
C ALA A 264 -16.63 -15.81 -8.09
N THR A 265 -17.45 -16.03 -7.07
CA THR A 265 -16.99 -16.14 -5.68
C THR A 265 -16.04 -17.32 -5.52
N ILE A 266 -14.91 -17.08 -4.89
CA ILE A 266 -13.92 -18.11 -4.58
C ILE A 266 -14.20 -18.66 -3.18
N GLU A 267 -14.58 -19.93 -3.09
CA GLU A 267 -14.96 -20.56 -1.82
C GLU A 267 -13.73 -20.91 -0.94
N SER A 268 -12.61 -21.24 -1.56
CA SER A 268 -11.40 -21.60 -0.84
C SER A 268 -10.14 -21.18 -1.61
N PHE A 269 -9.10 -20.84 -0.88
CA PHE A 269 -7.82 -20.41 -1.44
C PHE A 269 -6.73 -21.46 -1.16
N PRO A 270 -5.69 -21.54 -2.01
CA PRO A 270 -4.61 -22.50 -1.81
C PRO A 270 -3.81 -22.19 -0.55
N ASP A 271 -3.27 -23.23 0.08
CA ASP A 271 -2.37 -23.05 1.21
C ASP A 271 -0.92 -22.83 0.74
N ILE A 272 -0.62 -21.56 0.45
CA ILE A 272 0.69 -21.06 0.00
C ILE A 272 1.24 -20.00 0.95
N GLY A 273 0.73 -19.94 2.18
CA GLY A 273 1.22 -18.99 3.19
C GLY A 273 2.67 -19.26 3.55
N SER A 274 3.47 -18.18 3.68
CA SER A 274 4.87 -18.23 4.10
C SER A 274 5.17 -17.15 5.14
N ASN A 275 6.07 -17.47 6.07
CA ASN A 275 6.67 -16.51 6.99
C ASN A 275 8.13 -16.20 6.62
N ASP A 276 8.61 -16.74 5.52
CA ASP A 276 9.97 -16.52 5.04
C ASP A 276 10.12 -15.07 4.56
N ILE A 277 10.90 -14.28 5.30
CA ILE A 277 11.11 -12.87 5.05
C ILE A 277 11.76 -12.61 3.69
N GLU A 278 12.62 -13.51 3.23
CA GLU A 278 13.30 -13.39 1.93
C GLU A 278 12.30 -13.53 0.77
N LEU A 279 11.17 -14.22 0.98
CA LEU A 279 10.09 -14.29 0.01
C LEU A 279 9.10 -13.12 0.13
N ILE A 280 8.60 -12.88 1.35
CA ILE A 280 7.44 -12.01 1.54
C ILE A 280 7.76 -10.53 1.70
N ASN A 281 9.04 -10.18 1.93
CA ASN A 281 9.44 -8.79 2.09
C ASN A 281 10.29 -8.30 0.89
N PRO A 282 9.69 -7.55 -0.04
CA PRO A 282 10.41 -7.06 -1.24
C PRO A 282 11.65 -6.21 -0.95
N THR A 283 11.79 -5.66 0.26
CA THR A 283 13.01 -4.91 0.63
C THR A 283 14.24 -5.80 0.79
N LYS A 284 14.01 -7.11 0.92
CA LYS A 284 15.06 -8.14 0.97
C LYS A 284 15.46 -8.68 -0.40
N TRP A 285 14.66 -8.39 -1.42
CA TRP A 285 14.98 -8.79 -2.78
C TRP A 285 16.10 -7.91 -3.30
N SER A 286 17.32 -8.20 -2.90
CA SER A 286 18.51 -7.44 -3.30
C SER A 286 18.47 -7.11 -4.79
N ASN A 287 18.77 -5.87 -5.09
CA ASN A 287 18.86 -5.35 -6.43
C ASN A 287 19.90 -6.18 -7.22
N HIS A 288 19.45 -6.80 -8.26
CA HIS A 288 20.28 -7.30 -9.34
C HIS A 288 19.83 -6.72 -10.65
#